data_ed07de8ff1673b6418390689c76db7a6
#
_entry.id   ed07de8ff1673b6418390689c76db7a6
#
_cell.length_a   1.000
_cell.length_b   1.000
_cell.length_c   1.000
_cell.angle_alpha   90.00
_cell.angle_beta   90.00
_cell.angle_gamma   90.00
#
_symmetry.space_group_name_H-M   'P 1'
#
loop_
_entity.id
_entity.type
_entity.pdbx_description
1 polymer ?
#
loop_
_entity_poly.entity_id
_entity_poly.type
_entity_poly.pdbx_seq_one_letter_code
_entity_poly.pdbx_strand_id
1 'polypeptide(L)'
;MNTEIWKQVEAFPNYIISNTGVLKNTKTKKVIKPHLSNTGYYVCSMSNNGKISSANIHTLVAKAFVDNTNPTLYTEVHHIDGDKLNNNADNLKWVTRQENLGKPKTEYQILRTYLLSSIQNLLHEAKDKGLDLTNVVNEILMFSKDVVATNSLKCQKIEVR
;
A
#
# COMPACT_ATOMS: atom_id res chain seq x y z
N MET A 1 -21.62 14.53 11.27
CA MET A 1 -21.95 13.09 11.25
C MET A 1 -21.26 12.50 10.05
N ASN A 2 -20.33 11.54 10.24
CA ASN A 2 -19.68 10.90 9.09
C ASN A 2 -20.72 10.02 8.39
N THR A 3 -21.07 10.36 7.17
CA THR A 3 -22.00 9.58 6.35
C THR A 3 -21.33 8.25 6.00
N GLU A 4 -21.99 7.12 6.27
CA GLU A 4 -21.48 5.81 5.91
C GLU A 4 -21.55 5.63 4.39
N ILE A 5 -20.42 5.43 3.75
CA ILE A 5 -20.27 5.27 2.30
C ILE A 5 -19.89 3.80 2.03
N TRP A 6 -20.48 3.21 1.00
CA TRP A 6 -20.29 1.82 0.62
C TRP A 6 -19.65 1.70 -0.75
N LYS A 7 -18.64 0.82 -0.87
CA LYS A 7 -18.02 0.47 -2.15
C LYS A 7 -17.95 -1.05 -2.32
N GLN A 8 -17.98 -1.48 -3.56
CA GLN A 8 -17.86 -2.90 -3.90
C GLN A 8 -16.44 -3.39 -3.63
N VAL A 9 -16.31 -4.62 -3.10
CA VAL A 9 -15.02 -5.28 -2.96
C VAL A 9 -14.61 -5.86 -4.31
N GLU A 10 -13.53 -5.34 -4.91
CA GLU A 10 -13.11 -5.61 -6.28
C GLU A 10 -13.03 -7.10 -6.62
N ALA A 11 -12.37 -7.90 -5.79
CA ALA A 11 -12.21 -9.35 -6.01
C ALA A 11 -13.45 -10.18 -5.63
N PHE A 12 -14.46 -9.57 -4.99
CA PHE A 12 -15.65 -10.25 -4.45
C PHE A 12 -16.93 -9.48 -4.77
N PRO A 13 -17.48 -9.60 -5.99
CA PRO A 13 -18.57 -8.76 -6.49
C PRO A 13 -19.88 -8.87 -5.70
N ASN A 14 -20.02 -9.91 -4.86
CA ASN A 14 -21.19 -10.06 -3.99
C ASN A 14 -21.00 -9.40 -2.62
N TYR A 15 -19.94 -8.62 -2.40
CA TYR A 15 -19.65 -7.98 -1.14
C TYR A 15 -19.40 -6.49 -1.31
N ILE A 16 -19.86 -5.71 -0.36
CA ILE A 16 -19.60 -4.29 -0.21
C ILE A 16 -18.99 -4.02 1.15
N ILE A 17 -18.06 -3.06 1.19
CA ILE A 17 -17.40 -2.60 2.40
C ILE A 17 -17.75 -1.14 2.64
N SER A 18 -17.98 -0.76 3.90
CA SER A 18 -18.16 0.65 4.26
C SER A 18 -16.83 1.32 4.60
N ASN A 19 -16.81 2.66 4.54
CA ASN A 19 -15.69 3.48 5.00
C ASN A 19 -15.41 3.35 6.51
N THR A 20 -16.31 2.71 7.26
CA THR A 20 -16.17 2.43 8.70
C THR A 20 -15.74 0.99 9.00
N GLY A 21 -15.54 0.16 7.97
CA GLY A 21 -15.08 -1.22 8.12
C GLY A 21 -16.19 -2.27 8.27
N VAL A 22 -17.44 -1.95 7.95
CA VAL A 22 -18.53 -2.92 7.94
C VAL A 22 -18.59 -3.64 6.60
N LEU A 23 -18.51 -4.98 6.61
CA LEU A 23 -18.63 -5.83 5.42
C LEU A 23 -20.05 -6.41 5.30
N LYS A 24 -20.63 -6.33 4.11
CA LYS A 24 -21.99 -6.84 3.84
C LYS A 24 -22.04 -7.66 2.55
N ASN A 25 -22.74 -8.78 2.59
CA ASN A 25 -23.03 -9.57 1.39
C ASN A 25 -24.29 -9.01 0.70
N THR A 26 -24.18 -8.64 -0.56
CA THR A 26 -25.26 -7.99 -1.34
C THR A 26 -26.36 -8.97 -1.73
N LYS A 27 -26.03 -10.25 -1.94
CA LYS A 27 -27.01 -11.29 -2.27
C LYS A 27 -27.85 -11.71 -1.08
N THR A 28 -27.20 -11.99 0.05
CA THR A 28 -27.89 -12.46 1.26
C THR A 28 -28.39 -11.33 2.17
N LYS A 29 -27.98 -10.08 1.88
CA LYS A 29 -28.22 -8.87 2.70
C LYS A 29 -27.63 -8.96 4.12
N LYS A 30 -26.82 -9.97 4.43
CA LYS A 30 -26.24 -10.16 5.76
C LYS A 30 -24.97 -9.34 5.95
N VAL A 31 -24.83 -8.75 7.12
CA VAL A 31 -23.57 -8.19 7.61
C VAL A 31 -22.65 -9.35 8.01
N ILE A 32 -21.42 -9.33 7.55
CA ILE A 32 -20.41 -10.34 7.87
C ILE A 32 -19.72 -9.91 9.16
N LYS A 33 -19.83 -10.72 10.20
CA LYS A 33 -19.15 -10.48 11.47
C LYS A 33 -17.66 -10.82 11.32
N PRO A 34 -16.74 -9.87 11.54
CA PRO A 34 -15.33 -10.17 11.57
C PRO A 34 -14.96 -10.94 12.85
N HIS A 35 -13.87 -11.69 12.81
CA HIS A 35 -13.25 -12.29 13.99
C HIS A 35 -11.88 -11.65 14.22
N LEU A 36 -11.43 -11.65 15.46
CA LEU A 36 -10.11 -11.14 15.82
C LEU A 36 -9.06 -12.21 15.51
N SER A 37 -8.04 -11.84 14.75
CA SER A 37 -6.90 -12.71 14.45
C SER A 37 -5.88 -12.70 15.61
N ASN A 38 -4.99 -13.69 15.63
CA ASN A 38 -3.88 -13.77 16.62
C ASN A 38 -2.93 -12.56 16.54
N THR A 39 -2.94 -11.81 15.42
CA THR A 39 -2.14 -10.60 15.22
C THR A 39 -2.85 -9.32 15.67
N GLY A 40 -4.09 -9.45 16.19
CA GLY A 40 -4.88 -8.35 16.74
C GLY A 40 -5.64 -7.53 15.68
N TYR A 41 -5.83 -8.05 14.46
CA TYR A 41 -6.62 -7.41 13.40
C TYR A 41 -7.96 -8.09 13.21
N TYR A 42 -8.97 -7.34 12.79
CA TYR A 42 -10.22 -7.89 12.32
C TYR A 42 -10.07 -8.55 10.95
N VAL A 43 -10.46 -9.81 10.86
CA VAL A 43 -10.46 -10.64 9.64
C VAL A 43 -11.88 -11.07 9.31
N CYS A 44 -12.23 -11.09 8.05
CA CYS A 44 -13.47 -11.63 7.53
C CYS A 44 -13.22 -12.69 6.46
N SER A 45 -14.17 -13.62 6.31
CA SER A 45 -14.16 -14.63 5.25
C SER A 45 -15.23 -14.29 4.22
N MET A 46 -14.85 -14.31 2.95
CA MET A 46 -15.72 -14.07 1.81
C MET A 46 -15.68 -15.28 0.88
N SER A 47 -16.79 -15.57 0.21
CA SER A 47 -16.88 -16.66 -0.75
C SER A 47 -17.16 -16.11 -2.15
N ASN A 48 -16.43 -16.59 -3.15
CA ASN A 48 -16.68 -16.31 -4.54
C ASN A 48 -16.59 -17.64 -5.32
N ASN A 49 -17.68 -18.03 -6.00
CA ASN A 49 -17.79 -19.27 -6.77
C ASN A 49 -17.35 -20.53 -5.99
N GLY A 50 -17.79 -20.64 -4.73
CA GLY A 50 -17.47 -21.78 -3.85
C GLY A 50 -16.07 -21.71 -3.20
N LYS A 51 -15.20 -20.80 -3.63
CA LYS A 51 -13.89 -20.60 -3.03
C LYS A 51 -13.96 -19.57 -1.91
N ILE A 52 -13.50 -19.97 -0.72
CA ILE A 52 -13.45 -19.10 0.46
C ILE A 52 -12.08 -18.43 0.53
N SER A 53 -12.07 -17.13 0.80
CA SER A 53 -10.84 -16.35 1.05
C SER A 53 -11.05 -15.48 2.27
N SER A 54 -10.00 -15.32 3.06
CA SER A 54 -10.00 -14.44 4.24
C SER A 54 -9.20 -13.19 3.94
N ALA A 55 -9.66 -12.04 4.47
CA ALA A 55 -8.98 -10.76 4.30
C ALA A 55 -9.13 -9.92 5.58
N ASN A 56 -8.12 -9.08 5.84
CA ASN A 56 -8.18 -8.09 6.90
C ASN A 56 -9.15 -6.96 6.53
N ILE A 57 -9.98 -6.53 7.47
CA ILE A 57 -10.95 -5.44 7.26
C ILE A 57 -10.25 -4.15 6.84
N HIS A 58 -9.18 -3.72 7.55
CA HIS A 58 -8.43 -2.52 7.21
C HIS A 58 -7.90 -2.54 5.77
N THR A 59 -7.45 -3.71 5.27
CA THR A 59 -6.98 -3.85 3.90
C THR A 59 -8.10 -3.68 2.88
N LEU A 60 -9.30 -4.19 3.16
CA LEU A 60 -10.47 -4.00 2.30
C LEU A 60 -10.91 -2.53 2.26
N VAL A 61 -10.93 -1.87 3.42
CA VAL A 61 -11.26 -0.44 3.51
C VAL A 61 -10.23 0.40 2.79
N ALA A 62 -8.94 0.15 3.03
CA ALA A 62 -7.87 0.90 2.38
C ALA A 62 -7.92 0.75 0.85
N LYS A 63 -8.11 -0.46 0.33
CA LYS A 63 -8.27 -0.68 -1.12
C LYS A 63 -9.48 0.03 -1.72
N ALA A 64 -10.55 0.18 -0.95
CA ALA A 64 -11.78 0.80 -1.44
C ALA A 64 -11.77 2.34 -1.32
N PHE A 65 -11.13 2.92 -0.30
CA PHE A 65 -11.35 4.32 0.08
C PHE A 65 -10.09 5.15 0.21
N VAL A 66 -8.91 4.54 0.34
CA VAL A 66 -7.65 5.26 0.53
C VAL A 66 -6.83 5.19 -0.75
N ASP A 67 -6.53 6.36 -1.33
CA ASP A 67 -5.73 6.43 -2.54
C ASP A 67 -4.32 5.89 -2.30
N ASN A 68 -3.87 5.00 -3.18
CA ASN A 68 -2.51 4.49 -3.19
C ASN A 68 -1.76 5.06 -4.39
N THR A 69 -0.96 6.09 -4.16
CA THR A 69 -0.22 6.79 -5.22
C THR A 69 0.90 5.96 -5.82
N ASN A 70 1.35 4.90 -5.13
CA ASN A 70 2.38 3.99 -5.63
C ASN A 70 2.20 2.57 -5.07
N PRO A 71 1.35 1.73 -5.70
CA PRO A 71 1.04 0.38 -5.20
C PRO A 71 2.23 -0.58 -5.15
N THR A 72 3.29 -0.31 -5.91
CA THR A 72 4.52 -1.12 -5.87
C THR A 72 5.41 -0.79 -4.68
N LEU A 73 5.30 0.41 -4.13
CA LEU A 73 6.08 0.89 -3.00
C LEU A 73 5.30 0.81 -1.69
N TYR A 74 4.06 1.28 -1.70
CA TYR A 74 3.18 1.30 -0.53
C TYR A 74 2.31 0.06 -0.49
N THR A 75 2.83 -1.00 0.10
CA THR A 75 2.21 -2.34 0.10
C THR A 75 1.52 -2.69 1.40
N GLU A 76 1.75 -1.90 2.46
CA GLU A 76 1.22 -2.14 3.80
C GLU A 76 0.20 -1.06 4.18
N VAL A 77 -0.78 -1.42 5.02
CA VAL A 77 -1.75 -0.48 5.58
C VAL A 77 -1.40 -0.21 7.05
N HIS A 78 -1.30 1.06 7.40
CA HIS A 78 -0.98 1.53 8.75
C HIS A 78 -2.19 2.23 9.38
N HIS A 79 -2.45 1.95 10.67
CA HIS A 79 -3.45 2.66 11.48
C HIS A 79 -2.80 3.89 12.09
N ILE A 80 -3.30 5.08 11.75
CA ILE A 80 -2.69 6.37 12.11
C ILE A 80 -2.67 6.57 13.63
N ASP A 81 -3.74 6.16 14.31
CA ASP A 81 -3.88 6.22 15.77
C ASP A 81 -3.21 5.06 16.51
N GLY A 82 -2.68 4.05 15.80
CA GLY A 82 -2.10 2.84 16.37
C GLY A 82 -3.13 1.79 16.84
N ASP A 83 -4.44 2.08 16.80
CA ASP A 83 -5.49 1.12 17.14
C ASP A 83 -5.82 0.23 15.93
N LYS A 84 -5.41 -1.03 15.99
CA LYS A 84 -5.66 -2.05 14.97
C LYS A 84 -7.13 -2.37 14.73
N LEU A 85 -8.01 -1.94 15.61
CA LEU A 85 -9.45 -2.19 15.54
C LEU A 85 -10.21 -1.02 14.93
N ASN A 86 -9.61 0.18 14.87
CA ASN A 86 -10.18 1.35 14.23
C ASN A 86 -9.95 1.33 12.71
N ASN A 87 -10.85 0.67 11.98
CA ASN A 87 -10.77 0.49 10.55
C ASN A 87 -11.47 1.58 9.72
N ASN A 88 -11.70 2.77 10.29
CA ASN A 88 -12.21 3.91 9.54
C ASN A 88 -11.22 4.33 8.45
N ALA A 89 -11.72 4.64 7.26
CA ALA A 89 -10.88 5.04 6.12
C ALA A 89 -9.95 6.21 6.43
N ASP A 90 -10.44 7.20 7.19
CA ASP A 90 -9.69 8.39 7.61
C ASP A 90 -8.53 8.06 8.56
N ASN A 91 -8.58 6.88 9.20
CA ASN A 91 -7.53 6.38 10.10
C ASN A 91 -6.50 5.48 9.41
N LEU A 92 -6.66 5.21 8.12
CA LEU A 92 -5.81 4.29 7.38
C LEU A 92 -4.95 5.04 6.37
N LYS A 93 -3.69 4.62 6.24
CA LYS A 93 -2.80 5.09 5.18
C LYS A 93 -1.98 3.95 4.61
N TRP A 94 -1.69 4.05 3.32
CA TRP A 94 -0.74 3.18 2.66
C TRP A 94 0.68 3.58 3.01
N VAL A 95 1.51 2.61 3.37
CA VAL A 95 2.89 2.81 3.80
C VAL A 95 3.80 1.74 3.22
N THR A 96 5.09 1.99 3.25
CA THR A 96 6.10 0.96 2.99
C THR A 96 6.18 -0.01 4.17
N ARG A 97 6.68 -1.21 3.92
CA ARG A 97 6.95 -2.18 5.00
C ARG A 97 7.87 -1.62 6.09
N GLN A 98 8.86 -0.81 5.73
CA GLN A 98 9.79 -0.20 6.69
C GLN A 98 9.10 0.81 7.59
N GLU A 99 8.25 1.68 7.02
CA GLU A 99 7.45 2.63 7.81
C GLU A 99 6.53 1.90 8.78
N ASN A 100 5.87 0.84 8.31
CA ASN A 100 4.94 0.06 9.15
C ASN A 100 5.65 -0.66 10.31
N LEU A 101 6.92 -1.02 10.14
CA LEU A 101 7.75 -1.62 11.20
C LEU A 101 8.31 -0.60 12.19
N GLY A 102 7.97 0.69 12.05
CA GLY A 102 8.46 1.76 12.94
C GLY A 102 9.97 2.00 12.84
N LYS A 103 10.63 1.50 11.79
CA LYS A 103 12.06 1.76 11.58
C LYS A 103 12.22 3.13 10.93
N PRO A 104 13.04 4.04 11.49
CA PRO A 104 13.30 5.31 10.85
C PRO A 104 13.92 5.08 9.47
N LYS A 105 13.44 5.85 8.47
CA LYS A 105 14.07 5.84 7.15
C LYS A 105 15.48 6.41 7.28
N THR A 106 16.45 5.73 6.69
CA THR A 106 17.78 6.32 6.50
C THR A 106 17.66 7.50 5.53
N GLU A 107 18.57 8.47 5.62
CA GLU A 107 18.64 9.61 4.71
C GLU A 107 18.64 9.15 3.23
N TYR A 108 19.39 8.10 2.94
CA TYR A 108 19.39 7.44 1.62
C TYR A 108 18.00 6.94 1.19
N GLN A 109 17.24 6.33 2.10
CA GLN A 109 15.90 5.81 1.79
C GLN A 109 14.89 6.94 1.53
N ILE A 110 15.01 8.04 2.27
CA ILE A 110 14.20 9.25 2.06
C ILE A 110 14.50 9.83 0.68
N LEU A 111 15.78 10.02 0.36
CA LEU A 111 16.24 10.57 -0.92
C LEU A 111 15.82 9.67 -2.10
N ARG A 112 16.00 8.35 -1.96
CA ARG A 112 15.58 7.37 -2.97
C ARG A 112 14.06 7.43 -3.24
N THR A 113 13.26 7.52 -2.18
CA THR A 113 11.78 7.62 -2.32
C THR A 113 11.41 8.90 -3.07
N TYR A 114 12.03 10.03 -2.71
CA TYR A 114 11.80 11.32 -3.35
C TYR A 114 12.16 11.28 -4.84
N LEU A 115 13.34 10.75 -5.19
CA LEU A 115 13.80 10.64 -6.57
C LEU A 115 12.87 9.76 -7.42
N LEU A 116 12.44 8.60 -6.89
CA LEU A 116 11.52 7.71 -7.61
C LEU A 116 10.17 8.39 -7.87
N SER A 117 9.63 9.11 -6.91
CA SER A 117 8.38 9.85 -7.08
C SER A 117 8.51 10.96 -8.12
N SER A 118 9.64 11.68 -8.11
CA SER A 118 9.93 12.74 -9.10
C SER A 118 10.05 12.18 -10.51
N ILE A 119 10.72 11.03 -10.68
CA ILE A 119 10.85 10.35 -11.98
C ILE A 119 9.48 9.89 -12.48
N GLN A 120 8.63 9.34 -11.62
CA GLN A 120 7.28 8.92 -12.00
C GLN A 120 6.41 10.09 -12.46
N ASN A 121 6.49 11.23 -11.77
CA ASN A 121 5.76 12.44 -12.16
C ASN A 121 6.22 12.95 -13.52
N LEU A 122 7.54 12.97 -13.78
CA LEU A 122 8.11 13.37 -15.06
C LEU A 122 7.68 12.43 -16.20
N LEU A 123 7.63 11.12 -15.94
CA LEU A 123 7.15 10.14 -16.91
C LEU A 123 5.67 10.34 -17.25
N HIS A 124 4.85 10.62 -16.23
CA HIS A 124 3.44 10.89 -16.42
C HIS A 124 3.23 12.14 -17.27
N GLU A 125 3.92 13.23 -16.93
CA GLU A 125 3.87 14.48 -17.67
C GLU A 125 4.39 14.35 -19.11
N ALA A 126 5.45 13.58 -19.33
CA ALA A 126 5.98 13.31 -20.66
C ALA A 126 4.99 12.51 -21.52
N LYS A 127 4.35 11.50 -20.93
CA LYS A 127 3.33 10.69 -21.59
C LYS A 127 2.14 11.55 -22.04
N ASP A 128 1.69 12.48 -21.19
CA ASP A 128 0.60 13.39 -21.51
C ASP A 128 0.97 14.35 -22.68
N LYS A 129 2.27 14.64 -22.83
CA LYS A 129 2.81 15.43 -23.96
C LYS A 129 3.19 14.58 -25.18
N GLY A 130 2.91 13.28 -25.18
CA GLY A 130 3.23 12.35 -26.26
C GLY A 130 4.72 12.02 -26.40
N LEU A 131 5.52 12.24 -25.34
CA LEU A 131 6.96 11.97 -25.30
C LEU A 131 7.21 10.61 -24.62
N ASP A 132 7.98 9.75 -25.24
CA ASP A 132 8.44 8.50 -24.63
C ASP A 132 9.84 8.67 -24.01
N LEU A 133 9.88 8.81 -22.69
CA LEU A 133 11.12 8.91 -21.91
C LEU A 133 11.55 7.58 -21.27
N THR A 134 10.95 6.46 -21.66
CA THR A 134 11.20 5.15 -21.05
C THR A 134 12.69 4.78 -21.09
N ASN A 135 13.37 5.03 -22.22
CA ASN A 135 14.79 4.73 -22.37
C ASN A 135 15.65 5.60 -21.45
N VAL A 136 15.37 6.90 -21.35
CA VAL A 136 16.11 7.84 -20.49
C VAL A 136 16.00 7.44 -19.01
N VAL A 137 14.80 7.03 -18.58
CA VAL A 137 14.58 6.56 -17.21
C VAL A 137 15.31 5.25 -16.94
N ASN A 138 15.31 4.32 -17.87
CA ASN A 138 16.04 3.07 -17.73
C ASN A 138 17.56 3.32 -17.63
N GLU A 139 18.12 4.25 -18.39
CA GLU A 139 19.51 4.65 -18.25
C GLU A 139 19.82 5.24 -16.86
N ILE A 140 18.98 6.15 -16.36
CA ILE A 140 19.15 6.74 -15.02
C ILE A 140 19.08 5.65 -13.94
N LEU A 141 18.16 4.68 -14.06
CA LEU A 141 18.02 3.58 -13.12
C LEU A 141 19.21 2.60 -13.17
N MET A 142 19.81 2.39 -14.34
CA MET A 142 21.05 1.62 -14.48
C MET A 142 22.21 2.31 -13.81
N PHE A 143 22.44 3.62 -14.07
CA PHE A 143 23.46 4.41 -13.40
C PHE A 143 23.32 4.40 -11.87
N SER A 144 22.11 4.44 -11.34
CA SER A 144 21.89 4.40 -9.89
C SER A 144 22.30 3.07 -9.25
N LYS A 145 22.19 1.96 -9.96
CA LYS A 145 22.64 0.64 -9.49
C LYS A 145 24.18 0.55 -9.43
N ASP A 146 24.85 1.10 -10.40
CA ASP A 146 26.32 1.09 -10.48
C ASP A 146 26.96 1.96 -9.39
N VAL A 147 26.37 3.13 -9.10
CA VAL A 147 26.81 4.01 -8.01
C VAL A 147 26.64 3.34 -6.63
N VAL A 148 25.53 2.61 -6.42
CA VAL A 148 25.30 1.87 -5.16
C VAL A 148 26.30 0.73 -5.01
N ALA A 149 26.58 -0.03 -6.08
CA ALA A 149 27.54 -1.14 -6.06
C ALA A 149 28.99 -0.64 -5.77
N THR A 150 29.39 0.49 -6.38
CA THR A 150 30.72 1.09 -6.15
C THR A 150 30.88 1.68 -4.75
N ASN A 151 29.84 2.25 -4.16
CA ASN A 151 29.89 2.77 -2.79
C ASN A 151 29.88 1.63 -1.74
N SER A 152 29.16 0.54 -1.98
CA SER A 152 29.20 -0.64 -1.13
C SER A 152 30.60 -1.28 -1.05
N LEU A 153 31.33 -1.32 -2.17
CA LEU A 153 32.71 -1.80 -2.23
C LEU A 153 33.73 -0.87 -1.53
N LYS A 154 33.44 0.44 -1.47
CA LYS A 154 34.27 1.40 -0.73
C LYS A 154 34.08 1.29 0.79
N CYS A 155 32.85 1.07 1.27
CA CYS A 155 32.59 0.87 2.70
C CYS A 155 33.24 -0.40 3.25
N GLN A 156 33.28 -1.50 2.49
CA GLN A 156 33.93 -2.74 2.92
C GLN A 156 35.46 -2.64 3.04
N LYS A 157 36.10 -1.65 2.37
CA LYS A 157 37.56 -1.44 2.46
C LYS A 157 37.99 -0.58 3.65
N ILE A 158 37.08 0.05 4.37
CA ILE A 158 37.36 0.91 5.53
C ILE A 158 37.32 0.12 6.86
N GLU A 159 36.65 -1.04 6.89
CA GLU A 159 36.55 -1.88 8.11
C GLU A 159 37.71 -2.85 8.31
N VAL A 160 38.74 -2.83 7.46
CA VAL A 160 39.90 -3.72 7.54
C VAL A 160 41.20 -2.91 7.72
N ARG A 161 41.21 -1.96 8.71
CA ARG A 161 42.46 -1.36 9.22
C ARG A 161 42.38 -1.16 10.73
#